data_78b8a842eb92a6e6952051c388363c8a
#
_entry.id   78b8a842eb92a6e6952051c388363c8a
#
_cell.length_a   1.000
_cell.length_b   1.000
_cell.length_c   1.000
_cell.angle_alpha   90.00
_cell.angle_beta   90.00
_cell.angle_gamma   90.00
#
_symmetry.space_group_name_H-M   'P 1'
#
loop_
_entity.id
_entity.type
_entity.pdbx_description
1 polymer ?
#
loop_
_entity_poly.entity_id
_entity_poly.type
_entity_poly.pdbx_seq_one_letter_code
_entity_poly.pdbx_strand_id
1 'polypeptide(L)'
;MKIFKLNTQHKQILADTITPVSVYLKLRDKFPNSLLLESSDYHANDNSFSYICCNPIASIKVENEIITKLFPDNSSETISISKEINVANEIQQFASQFESDNENFKFITNGLFGYINYDAVRYFEKTSITKKPNSNETPDIFYAIYQNIIAINHFKNEAFIFCNAIDSTNNIEEIAQLLQSKNFASYSFKKEGEKTVNISDENFKSNVTFAKQHCKRGNVFQLVLSKRFSQKFKGDEFNVYRALRSINPSPYLFFFDYGNFKIFGSSPEAQLIIKDRIAEIHPIAGTFKRTGNDEQDAILAKQLSEDSKENSEHVMLVDLARNDLSRNGNQVKIEKYREVQFFSHVIHLVSKVTSKLFPTANSMQVVADTFPAGTLSGAPKHKALELINEIETTNRGFYGGAIGFMDFKGNFNHAIMIRTFLCKNHTLHYQAGAGIVESSNEENELNEVYNKLGALDKALELAENI
;
A
#
# COMPACT_ATOMS: atom_id res chain seq x y z
N MET A 1 21.14 -15.92 -17.98
CA MET A 1 19.93 -15.77 -17.16
C MET A 1 18.82 -16.57 -17.82
N LYS A 2 18.09 -17.40 -17.09
CA LYS A 2 16.98 -18.19 -17.66
C LYS A 2 15.77 -17.27 -17.84
N ILE A 3 15.11 -17.36 -18.98
CA ILE A 3 13.88 -16.60 -19.28
C ILE A 3 12.70 -17.56 -19.23
N PHE A 4 11.65 -17.19 -18.50
CA PHE A 4 10.38 -17.89 -18.42
C PHE A 4 9.36 -17.18 -19.30
N LYS A 5 9.00 -17.78 -20.40
CA LYS A 5 7.98 -17.26 -21.31
C LYS A 5 6.60 -17.68 -20.82
N LEU A 6 5.77 -16.71 -20.44
CA LEU A 6 4.38 -16.94 -20.03
C LEU A 6 3.49 -16.88 -21.27
N ASN A 7 2.81 -17.97 -21.55
CA ASN A 7 1.72 -18.01 -22.53
C ASN A 7 0.46 -17.45 -21.84
N THR A 8 0.00 -16.30 -22.29
CA THR A 8 -1.16 -15.63 -21.72
C THR A 8 -2.40 -15.90 -22.55
N GLN A 9 -3.37 -16.60 -21.98
CA GLN A 9 -4.70 -16.80 -22.56
C GLN A 9 -5.74 -16.02 -21.74
N HIS A 10 -6.83 -15.62 -22.38
CA HIS A 10 -7.88 -14.91 -21.65
C HIS A 10 -9.29 -15.26 -22.17
N LYS A 11 -10.28 -14.97 -21.31
CA LYS A 11 -11.70 -15.03 -21.63
C LYS A 11 -12.40 -13.80 -21.06
N GLN A 12 -13.14 -13.11 -21.92
CA GLN A 12 -14.01 -12.02 -21.49
C GLN A 12 -15.38 -12.59 -21.08
N ILE A 13 -15.93 -12.08 -20.00
CA ILE A 13 -17.26 -12.41 -19.50
C ILE A 13 -18.04 -11.15 -19.13
N LEU A 14 -19.35 -11.23 -19.11
CA LEU A 14 -20.22 -10.18 -18.58
C LEU A 14 -20.10 -10.17 -17.04
N ALA A 15 -19.97 -8.99 -16.45
CA ALA A 15 -19.74 -8.80 -15.02
C ALA A 15 -20.82 -7.92 -14.33
N ASP A 16 -22.02 -7.80 -14.91
CA ASP A 16 -23.12 -7.01 -14.41
C ASP A 16 -23.73 -7.53 -13.09
N THR A 17 -23.54 -8.83 -12.80
CA THR A 17 -24.06 -9.51 -11.60
C THR A 17 -22.98 -9.96 -10.62
N ILE A 18 -21.70 -9.63 -10.88
CA ILE A 18 -20.57 -10.04 -10.03
C ILE A 18 -19.88 -8.81 -9.42
N THR A 19 -19.38 -8.96 -8.20
CA THR A 19 -18.58 -7.94 -7.52
C THR A 19 -17.21 -8.50 -7.17
N PRO A 20 -16.17 -7.65 -7.04
CA PRO A 20 -14.84 -8.11 -6.63
C PRO A 20 -14.86 -8.95 -5.34
N VAL A 21 -15.64 -8.52 -4.35
CA VAL A 21 -15.84 -9.24 -3.09
C VAL A 21 -16.45 -10.62 -3.33
N SER A 22 -17.49 -10.74 -4.18
CA SER A 22 -18.11 -12.04 -4.47
C SER A 22 -17.18 -12.98 -5.22
N VAL A 23 -16.36 -12.45 -6.13
CA VAL A 23 -15.33 -13.21 -6.85
C VAL A 23 -14.28 -13.74 -5.87
N TYR A 24 -13.74 -12.87 -5.00
CA TYR A 24 -12.75 -13.27 -4.01
C TYR A 24 -13.28 -14.37 -3.07
N LEU A 25 -14.52 -14.22 -2.55
CA LEU A 25 -15.16 -15.22 -1.68
C LEU A 25 -15.33 -16.58 -2.36
N LYS A 26 -15.56 -16.63 -3.67
CA LYS A 26 -15.70 -17.89 -4.43
C LYS A 26 -14.36 -18.57 -4.69
N LEU A 27 -13.27 -17.80 -4.74
CA LEU A 27 -11.95 -18.30 -5.11
C LEU A 27 -11.07 -18.64 -3.91
N ARG A 28 -11.14 -17.87 -2.81
CA ARG A 28 -10.19 -17.93 -1.69
C ARG A 28 -10.07 -19.31 -1.03
N ASP A 29 -11.20 -20.04 -0.88
CA ASP A 29 -11.19 -21.34 -0.22
C ASP A 29 -10.65 -22.46 -1.13
N LYS A 30 -10.64 -22.24 -2.45
CA LYS A 30 -10.11 -23.17 -3.44
C LYS A 30 -8.66 -22.85 -3.80
N PHE A 31 -8.31 -21.57 -3.83
CA PHE A 31 -7.01 -21.07 -4.21
C PHE A 31 -6.40 -20.27 -3.05
N PRO A 32 -5.62 -20.93 -2.17
CA PRO A 32 -4.92 -20.23 -1.09
C PRO A 32 -3.92 -19.20 -1.66
N ASN A 33 -3.54 -18.23 -0.83
CA ASN A 33 -2.64 -17.14 -1.22
C ASN A 33 -3.19 -16.26 -2.35
N SER A 34 -4.52 -16.09 -2.39
CA SER A 34 -5.20 -15.20 -3.32
C SER A 34 -5.19 -13.77 -2.81
N LEU A 35 -5.26 -12.81 -3.72
CA LEU A 35 -5.35 -11.41 -3.36
C LEU A 35 -6.49 -10.70 -4.10
N LEU A 36 -6.91 -9.59 -3.51
CA LEU A 36 -7.89 -8.67 -4.05
C LEU A 36 -7.32 -7.25 -4.01
N LEU A 37 -7.36 -6.56 -5.14
CA LEU A 37 -7.09 -5.13 -5.29
C LEU A 37 -8.31 -4.48 -5.91
N GLU A 38 -8.86 -3.45 -5.26
CA GLU A 38 -9.98 -2.68 -5.80
C GLU A 38 -9.58 -1.21 -5.93
N SER A 39 -10.07 -0.56 -6.98
CA SER A 39 -10.07 0.90 -7.09
C SER A 39 -11.47 1.41 -6.90
N SER A 40 -11.65 2.33 -5.95
CA SER A 40 -12.92 3.03 -5.73
C SER A 40 -12.91 4.45 -6.29
N ASP A 41 -12.05 4.74 -7.24
CA ASP A 41 -11.98 6.06 -7.85
C ASP A 41 -13.23 6.30 -8.72
N TYR A 42 -14.21 6.97 -8.14
CA TYR A 42 -15.51 7.28 -8.73
C TYR A 42 -15.47 8.42 -9.76
N HIS A 43 -14.29 9.00 -10.02
CA HIS A 43 -14.13 10.04 -11.02
C HIS A 43 -14.10 9.48 -12.46
N ALA A 44 -15.14 8.66 -12.77
CA ALA A 44 -15.62 8.32 -14.12
C ALA A 44 -14.51 8.21 -15.20
N ASN A 45 -13.42 7.51 -14.90
CA ASN A 45 -12.41 7.22 -15.90
C ASN A 45 -12.54 5.76 -16.35
N ASP A 46 -12.44 5.52 -17.65
CA ASP A 46 -12.39 4.20 -18.32
C ASP A 46 -11.37 3.22 -17.70
N ASN A 47 -10.65 3.62 -16.66
CA ASN A 47 -9.52 2.92 -16.05
C ASN A 47 -9.79 2.43 -14.61
N SER A 48 -11.05 2.37 -14.16
CA SER A 48 -11.37 1.82 -12.82
C SER A 48 -11.46 0.29 -12.90
N PHE A 49 -10.39 -0.39 -12.51
CA PHE A 49 -10.30 -1.84 -12.50
C PHE A 49 -10.11 -2.38 -11.08
N SER A 50 -10.72 -3.54 -10.82
CA SER A 50 -10.37 -4.39 -9.69
C SER A 50 -9.71 -5.66 -10.18
N TYR A 51 -8.75 -6.17 -9.39
CA TYR A 51 -8.00 -7.37 -9.71
C TYR A 51 -8.14 -8.40 -8.60
N ILE A 52 -8.42 -9.64 -8.98
CA ILE A 52 -8.32 -10.79 -8.11
C ILE A 52 -7.27 -11.72 -8.71
N CYS A 53 -6.23 -12.04 -7.93
CA CYS A 53 -5.16 -12.92 -8.38
C CYS A 53 -5.15 -14.19 -7.54
N CYS A 54 -4.95 -15.33 -8.18
CA CYS A 54 -4.83 -16.63 -7.51
C CYS A 54 -3.83 -17.54 -8.23
N ASN A 55 -3.42 -18.65 -7.59
CA ASN A 55 -2.37 -19.56 -8.04
C ASN A 55 -1.02 -18.84 -8.26
N PRO A 56 -0.27 -18.51 -7.21
CA PRO A 56 1.07 -17.97 -7.36
C PRO A 56 2.00 -19.02 -7.98
N ILE A 57 2.70 -18.66 -9.08
CA ILE A 57 3.62 -19.54 -9.82
C ILE A 57 5.08 -19.20 -9.63
N ALA A 58 5.39 -18.01 -9.15
CA ALA A 58 6.74 -17.57 -8.83
C ALA A 58 6.69 -16.51 -7.74
N SER A 59 7.79 -16.35 -7.00
CA SER A 59 7.86 -15.32 -5.96
C SER A 59 9.29 -14.89 -5.66
N ILE A 60 9.43 -13.65 -5.19
CA ILE A 60 10.64 -13.14 -4.58
C ILE A 60 10.31 -12.62 -3.19
N LYS A 61 11.06 -13.07 -2.19
CA LYS A 61 10.87 -12.74 -0.77
C LYS A 61 12.19 -12.28 -0.17
N VAL A 62 12.14 -11.20 0.61
CA VAL A 62 13.25 -10.72 1.42
C VAL A 62 12.87 -10.84 2.89
N GLU A 63 13.58 -11.68 3.62
CA GLU A 63 13.31 -11.98 5.02
C GLU A 63 14.62 -12.33 5.74
N ASN A 64 14.86 -11.75 6.92
CA ASN A 64 16.04 -12.03 7.73
C ASN A 64 17.37 -11.89 6.95
N GLU A 65 17.51 -10.82 6.15
CA GLU A 65 18.68 -10.52 5.31
C GLU A 65 18.98 -11.60 4.25
N ILE A 66 17.94 -12.34 3.84
CA ILE A 66 18.02 -13.35 2.79
C ILE A 66 16.98 -13.01 1.71
N ILE A 67 17.40 -13.03 0.45
CA ILE A 67 16.51 -13.02 -0.71
C ILE A 67 16.27 -14.46 -1.12
N THR A 68 15.01 -14.86 -1.23
CA THR A 68 14.60 -16.16 -1.75
C THR A 68 13.76 -15.94 -2.99
N LYS A 69 14.16 -16.54 -4.13
CA LYS A 69 13.44 -16.54 -5.38
C LYS A 69 12.91 -17.95 -5.65
N LEU A 70 11.63 -18.08 -5.98
CA LEU A 70 11.00 -19.31 -6.40
C LEU A 70 10.52 -19.14 -7.84
N PHE A 71 10.80 -20.12 -8.69
CA PHE A 71 10.50 -20.07 -10.11
C PHE A 71 9.40 -21.08 -10.51
N PRO A 72 8.73 -20.89 -11.67
CA PRO A 72 7.61 -21.74 -12.09
C PRO A 72 8.00 -23.21 -12.35
N ASP A 73 9.28 -23.50 -12.55
CA ASP A 73 9.82 -24.86 -12.72
C ASP A 73 10.20 -25.53 -11.38
N ASN A 74 9.75 -24.96 -10.26
CA ASN A 74 10.08 -25.36 -8.89
C ASN A 74 11.57 -25.19 -8.51
N SER A 75 12.38 -24.56 -9.35
CA SER A 75 13.73 -24.17 -8.95
C SER A 75 13.69 -22.99 -7.97
N SER A 76 14.72 -22.90 -7.11
CA SER A 76 14.86 -21.82 -6.16
C SER A 76 16.28 -21.27 -6.13
N GLU A 77 16.38 -19.99 -5.83
CA GLU A 77 17.66 -19.28 -5.62
C GLU A 77 17.60 -18.56 -4.27
N THR A 78 18.69 -18.64 -3.52
CA THR A 78 18.82 -17.98 -2.22
C THR A 78 20.09 -17.14 -2.22
N ILE A 79 19.98 -15.86 -1.83
CA ILE A 79 21.07 -14.89 -1.79
C ILE A 79 21.12 -14.26 -0.40
N SER A 80 22.23 -14.36 0.30
CA SER A 80 22.46 -13.61 1.54
C SER A 80 22.79 -12.15 1.22
N ILE A 81 22.07 -11.22 1.85
CA ILE A 81 22.26 -9.79 1.62
C ILE A 81 23.55 -9.35 2.28
N SER A 82 24.45 -8.78 1.49
CA SER A 82 25.67 -8.11 1.91
C SER A 82 25.68 -6.65 1.42
N LYS A 83 26.72 -5.89 1.79
CA LYS A 83 26.87 -4.49 1.32
C LYS A 83 26.97 -4.34 -0.20
N GLU A 84 27.30 -5.42 -0.91
CA GLU A 84 27.44 -5.44 -2.37
C GLU A 84 26.14 -5.76 -3.10
N ILE A 85 25.16 -6.32 -2.38
CA ILE A 85 23.86 -6.72 -2.95
C ILE A 85 22.89 -5.53 -2.94
N ASN A 86 22.47 -5.12 -4.13
CA ASN A 86 21.38 -4.16 -4.29
C ASN A 86 20.04 -4.88 -4.41
N VAL A 87 19.24 -4.85 -3.35
CA VAL A 87 17.95 -5.56 -3.27
C VAL A 87 16.96 -5.08 -4.34
N ALA A 88 16.94 -3.78 -4.66
CA ALA A 88 16.09 -3.26 -5.73
C ALA A 88 16.45 -3.85 -7.10
N ASN A 89 17.77 -3.99 -7.38
CA ASN A 89 18.23 -4.63 -8.60
C ASN A 89 17.89 -6.13 -8.64
N GLU A 90 17.96 -6.85 -7.52
CA GLU A 90 17.56 -8.27 -7.46
C GLU A 90 16.09 -8.48 -7.78
N ILE A 91 15.20 -7.59 -7.28
CA ILE A 91 13.78 -7.64 -7.62
C ILE A 91 13.56 -7.31 -9.10
N GLN A 92 14.25 -6.30 -9.63
CA GLN A 92 14.14 -5.94 -11.05
C GLN A 92 14.67 -7.05 -11.95
N GLN A 93 15.78 -7.69 -11.59
CA GLN A 93 16.33 -8.84 -12.32
C GLN A 93 15.39 -10.04 -12.28
N PHE A 94 14.77 -10.32 -11.13
CA PHE A 94 13.74 -11.35 -11.03
C PHE A 94 12.57 -11.06 -11.98
N ALA A 95 12.05 -9.84 -11.99
CA ALA A 95 10.98 -9.44 -12.91
C ALA A 95 11.38 -9.60 -14.37
N SER A 96 12.63 -9.26 -14.73
CA SER A 96 13.14 -9.35 -16.10
C SER A 96 13.38 -10.80 -16.63
N GLN A 97 13.26 -11.80 -15.75
CA GLN A 97 13.29 -13.20 -16.14
C GLN A 97 11.95 -13.71 -16.71
N PHE A 98 10.92 -12.87 -16.67
CA PHE A 98 9.59 -13.24 -17.17
C PHE A 98 9.24 -12.39 -18.39
N GLU A 99 8.83 -13.07 -19.43
CA GLU A 99 8.27 -12.47 -20.64
C GLU A 99 6.85 -12.99 -20.85
N SER A 100 5.95 -12.13 -21.27
CA SER A 100 4.60 -12.53 -21.65
C SER A 100 4.25 -12.02 -23.03
N ASP A 101 3.33 -12.70 -23.71
CA ASP A 101 2.79 -12.24 -24.97
C ASP A 101 2.11 -10.88 -24.75
N ASN A 102 2.51 -9.89 -25.58
CA ASN A 102 2.04 -8.52 -25.46
C ASN A 102 0.61 -8.40 -25.99
N GLU A 103 -0.37 -8.54 -25.11
CA GLU A 103 -1.72 -8.11 -25.44
C GLU A 103 -1.89 -6.62 -25.15
N ASN A 104 -2.57 -5.90 -26.04
CA ASN A 104 -2.79 -4.46 -25.93
C ASN A 104 -3.91 -4.11 -24.96
N PHE A 105 -3.83 -4.59 -23.71
CA PHE A 105 -4.74 -4.17 -22.66
C PHE A 105 -4.24 -2.87 -22.00
N LYS A 106 -5.17 -1.98 -21.63
CA LYS A 106 -4.88 -0.73 -20.92
C LYS A 106 -4.69 -0.94 -19.40
N PHE A 107 -4.72 -2.18 -18.94
CA PHE A 107 -4.62 -2.58 -17.54
C PHE A 107 -3.65 -3.77 -17.40
N ILE A 108 -3.26 -4.08 -16.18
CA ILE A 108 -2.28 -5.14 -15.90
C ILE A 108 -2.88 -6.53 -16.17
N THR A 109 -2.19 -7.34 -16.95
CA THR A 109 -2.56 -8.73 -17.29
C THR A 109 -1.60 -9.76 -16.69
N ASN A 110 -0.44 -9.30 -16.26
CA ASN A 110 0.62 -10.08 -15.61
C ASN A 110 1.58 -9.14 -14.88
N GLY A 111 2.42 -9.69 -14.00
CA GLY A 111 3.42 -8.92 -13.24
C GLY A 111 3.57 -9.42 -11.83
N LEU A 112 4.27 -8.64 -11.03
CA LEU A 112 4.50 -8.88 -9.62
C LEU A 112 3.45 -8.14 -8.80
N PHE A 113 2.78 -8.86 -7.90
CA PHE A 113 1.86 -8.30 -6.90
C PHE A 113 2.44 -8.55 -5.52
N GLY A 114 2.48 -7.52 -4.68
CA GLY A 114 3.11 -7.68 -3.38
C GLY A 114 3.24 -6.39 -2.60
N TYR A 115 4.14 -6.42 -1.63
CA TYR A 115 4.36 -5.31 -0.72
C TYR A 115 5.83 -5.14 -0.32
N ILE A 116 6.12 -3.95 0.20
CA ILE A 116 7.39 -3.56 0.82
C ILE A 116 7.05 -3.03 2.22
N ASN A 117 7.54 -3.65 3.29
CA ASN A 117 7.42 -3.13 4.64
C ASN A 117 8.24 -1.85 4.82
N TYR A 118 7.80 -0.97 5.74
CA TYR A 118 8.53 0.26 6.06
C TYR A 118 10.01 0.02 6.40
N ASP A 119 10.28 -1.01 7.20
CA ASP A 119 11.63 -1.31 7.68
C ASP A 119 12.56 -1.82 6.57
N ALA A 120 12.02 -2.17 5.39
CA ALA A 120 12.81 -2.53 4.20
C ALA A 120 13.65 -1.34 3.68
N VAL A 121 13.38 -0.11 4.12
CA VAL A 121 14.20 1.07 3.81
C VAL A 121 15.68 0.86 4.14
N ARG A 122 16.01 0.00 5.10
CA ARG A 122 17.41 -0.36 5.43
C ARG A 122 18.17 -1.04 4.29
N TYR A 123 17.47 -1.57 3.30
CA TYR A 123 18.05 -2.15 2.09
C TYR A 123 18.23 -1.13 0.96
N PHE A 124 17.61 0.03 1.08
CA PHE A 124 17.57 1.07 0.06
C PHE A 124 18.41 2.29 0.42
N GLU A 125 18.41 2.67 1.69
CA GLU A 125 19.14 3.82 2.21
C GLU A 125 20.22 3.38 3.22
N LYS A 126 21.31 4.13 3.28
CA LYS A 126 22.38 3.93 4.29
C LYS A 126 21.89 4.40 5.67
N THR A 127 20.95 3.69 6.25
CA THR A 127 20.39 3.99 7.57
C THR A 127 20.79 2.93 8.59
N SER A 128 20.83 3.32 9.87
CA SER A 128 21.10 2.41 10.99
C SER A 128 19.83 1.76 11.55
N ILE A 129 18.81 1.51 10.72
CA ILE A 129 17.57 0.85 11.17
C ILE A 129 17.89 -0.60 11.53
N THR A 130 17.72 -0.93 12.81
CA THR A 130 17.95 -2.26 13.35
C THR A 130 16.66 -3.01 13.61
N LYS A 131 16.70 -4.33 13.55
CA LYS A 131 15.57 -5.18 13.96
C LYS A 131 15.38 -5.06 15.48
N LYS A 132 14.17 -4.70 15.91
CA LYS A 132 13.80 -4.53 17.31
C LYS A 132 13.00 -5.73 17.82
N PRO A 133 13.05 -6.02 19.14
CA PRO A 133 12.23 -7.07 19.74
C PRO A 133 10.73 -6.73 19.60
N ASN A 134 9.88 -7.75 19.69
CA ASN A 134 8.42 -7.63 19.62
C ASN A 134 7.87 -6.96 18.35
N SER A 135 8.63 -6.97 17.29
CA SER A 135 8.16 -6.55 15.97
C SER A 135 7.33 -7.67 15.33
N ASN A 136 6.29 -7.29 14.59
CA ASN A 136 5.51 -8.26 13.82
C ASN A 136 6.38 -8.84 12.72
N GLU A 137 6.70 -10.12 12.83
CA GLU A 137 7.57 -10.80 11.88
C GLU A 137 6.78 -11.20 10.64
N THR A 138 6.91 -10.41 9.59
CA THR A 138 6.53 -10.72 8.22
C THR A 138 7.76 -10.45 7.34
N PRO A 139 7.85 -11.08 6.16
CA PRO A 139 8.90 -10.72 5.21
C PRO A 139 8.99 -9.22 5.00
N ASP A 140 10.19 -8.67 4.86
CA ASP A 140 10.39 -7.24 4.61
C ASP A 140 9.86 -6.82 3.24
N ILE A 141 9.99 -7.73 2.25
CA ILE A 141 9.49 -7.57 0.90
C ILE A 141 8.94 -8.91 0.44
N PHE A 142 7.77 -8.90 -0.19
CA PHE A 142 7.21 -10.11 -0.79
C PHE A 142 6.41 -9.76 -2.04
N TYR A 143 6.85 -10.27 -3.18
CA TYR A 143 6.13 -10.21 -4.45
C TYR A 143 5.92 -11.59 -5.02
N ALA A 144 4.76 -11.81 -5.64
CA ALA A 144 4.44 -13.03 -6.37
C ALA A 144 3.90 -12.73 -7.77
N ILE A 145 4.11 -13.68 -8.68
CA ILE A 145 3.51 -13.72 -10.02
C ILE A 145 2.40 -14.77 -9.98
N TYR A 146 1.24 -14.41 -10.49
CA TYR A 146 0.05 -15.26 -10.42
C TYR A 146 -0.30 -15.84 -11.77
N GLN A 147 -0.66 -17.12 -11.79
CA GLN A 147 -1.19 -17.78 -12.98
C GLN A 147 -2.49 -17.13 -13.42
N ASN A 148 -3.40 -16.90 -12.49
CA ASN A 148 -4.70 -16.37 -12.81
C ASN A 148 -4.89 -14.95 -12.29
N ILE A 149 -5.34 -14.07 -13.16
CA ILE A 149 -5.71 -12.70 -12.86
C ILE A 149 -7.11 -12.45 -13.42
N ILE A 150 -8.04 -12.08 -12.55
CA ILE A 150 -9.38 -11.65 -12.94
C ILE A 150 -9.40 -10.12 -12.85
N ALA A 151 -9.55 -9.44 -13.98
CA ALA A 151 -9.66 -7.99 -14.07
C ALA A 151 -11.12 -7.59 -14.31
N ILE A 152 -11.72 -6.83 -13.40
CA ILE A 152 -13.10 -6.37 -13.50
C ILE A 152 -13.10 -4.89 -13.84
N ASN A 153 -13.71 -4.53 -14.98
CA ASN A 153 -13.96 -3.16 -15.39
C ASN A 153 -15.31 -2.70 -14.85
N HIS A 154 -15.30 -1.82 -13.86
CA HIS A 154 -16.53 -1.33 -13.22
C HIS A 154 -17.38 -0.45 -14.14
N PHE A 155 -16.74 0.27 -15.06
CA PHE A 155 -17.46 1.18 -15.95
C PHE A 155 -18.25 0.43 -17.04
N LYS A 156 -17.64 -0.66 -17.59
CA LYS A 156 -18.22 -1.40 -18.71
C LYS A 156 -18.99 -2.65 -18.29
N ASN A 157 -18.98 -3.00 -17.00
CA ASN A 157 -19.55 -4.27 -16.50
C ASN A 157 -18.97 -5.50 -17.21
N GLU A 158 -17.67 -5.47 -17.49
CA GLU A 158 -16.92 -6.54 -18.14
C GLU A 158 -15.88 -7.10 -17.16
N ALA A 159 -15.61 -8.38 -17.24
CA ALA A 159 -14.47 -9.00 -16.59
C ALA A 159 -13.66 -9.84 -17.56
N PHE A 160 -12.36 -9.88 -17.33
CA PHE A 160 -11.41 -10.66 -18.08
C PHE A 160 -10.75 -11.67 -17.15
N ILE A 161 -10.76 -12.94 -17.52
CA ILE A 161 -10.07 -14.01 -16.79
C ILE A 161 -8.82 -14.34 -17.57
N PHE A 162 -7.64 -14.07 -17.02
CA PHE A 162 -6.34 -14.40 -17.60
C PHE A 162 -5.77 -15.67 -16.97
N CYS A 163 -5.10 -16.46 -17.80
CA CYS A 163 -4.26 -17.57 -17.39
C CYS A 163 -2.86 -17.36 -17.98
N ASN A 164 -1.87 -17.18 -17.11
CA ASN A 164 -0.46 -17.00 -17.43
C ASN A 164 0.27 -18.30 -17.06
N ALA A 165 0.69 -19.10 -18.02
CA ALA A 165 1.33 -20.38 -17.78
C ALA A 165 2.62 -20.52 -18.59
N ILE A 166 3.60 -21.29 -18.08
CA ILE A 166 4.83 -21.63 -18.80
C ILE A 166 4.64 -22.81 -19.77
N ASP A 167 3.53 -23.51 -19.66
CA ASP A 167 3.15 -24.66 -20.44
C ASP A 167 1.76 -24.44 -21.10
N SER A 168 1.13 -25.51 -21.58
CA SER A 168 -0.20 -25.45 -22.14
C SER A 168 -1.35 -25.55 -21.13
N THR A 169 -1.09 -25.53 -19.84
CA THR A 169 -2.13 -25.56 -18.81
C THR A 169 -3.04 -24.36 -18.90
N ASN A 170 -4.35 -24.63 -18.92
CA ASN A 170 -5.38 -23.60 -18.97
C ASN A 170 -6.55 -24.00 -18.07
N ASN A 171 -6.82 -23.18 -17.04
CA ASN A 171 -7.91 -23.39 -16.08
C ASN A 171 -8.98 -22.28 -16.17
N ILE A 172 -9.03 -21.52 -17.25
CA ILE A 172 -9.97 -20.40 -17.42
C ILE A 172 -11.42 -20.86 -17.28
N GLU A 173 -11.78 -22.01 -17.90
CA GLU A 173 -13.16 -22.52 -17.82
C GLU A 173 -13.54 -22.95 -16.41
N GLU A 174 -12.62 -23.54 -15.64
CA GLU A 174 -12.83 -23.87 -14.24
C GLU A 174 -13.11 -22.61 -13.42
N ILE A 175 -12.30 -21.57 -13.58
CA ILE A 175 -12.50 -20.29 -12.91
C ILE A 175 -13.82 -19.65 -13.35
N ALA A 176 -14.14 -19.64 -14.65
CA ALA A 176 -15.39 -19.09 -15.16
C ALA A 176 -16.61 -19.78 -14.55
N GLN A 177 -16.59 -21.11 -14.41
CA GLN A 177 -17.64 -21.88 -13.74
C GLN A 177 -17.78 -21.51 -12.25
N LEU A 178 -16.64 -21.34 -11.54
CA LEU A 178 -16.66 -20.89 -10.15
C LEU A 178 -17.28 -19.51 -10.00
N LEU A 179 -16.96 -18.59 -10.91
CA LEU A 179 -17.54 -17.24 -10.88
C LEU A 179 -19.06 -17.25 -11.11
N GLN A 180 -19.58 -18.19 -11.89
CA GLN A 180 -21.01 -18.36 -12.12
C GLN A 180 -21.74 -19.04 -10.95
N SER A 181 -21.03 -19.73 -10.05
CA SER A 181 -21.63 -20.37 -8.89
C SER A 181 -22.34 -19.33 -8.01
N LYS A 182 -23.47 -19.71 -7.42
CA LYS A 182 -24.25 -18.82 -6.53
C LYS A 182 -23.77 -18.89 -5.06
N ASN A 183 -23.03 -19.94 -4.72
CA ASN A 183 -22.66 -20.25 -3.35
C ASN A 183 -21.20 -19.92 -3.08
N PHE A 184 -20.96 -19.34 -1.91
CA PHE A 184 -19.64 -19.18 -1.30
C PHE A 184 -19.78 -19.37 0.22
N ALA A 185 -18.72 -19.82 0.87
CA ALA A 185 -18.70 -19.97 2.32
C ALA A 185 -18.65 -18.58 3.00
N SER A 186 -19.42 -18.42 4.06
CA SER A 186 -19.43 -17.24 4.90
C SER A 186 -19.21 -17.67 6.35
N TYR A 187 -18.30 -16.99 7.03
CA TYR A 187 -17.94 -17.26 8.42
C TYR A 187 -18.13 -15.98 9.23
N SER A 188 -18.50 -16.10 10.49
CA SER A 188 -18.67 -14.95 11.38
C SER A 188 -17.30 -14.41 11.82
N PHE A 189 -17.30 -13.15 12.25
CA PHE A 189 -16.16 -12.50 12.91
C PHE A 189 -16.58 -12.09 14.33
N LYS A 190 -15.68 -12.24 15.30
CA LYS A 190 -15.91 -11.77 16.67
C LYS A 190 -14.60 -11.31 17.31
N LYS A 191 -14.59 -10.13 17.91
CA LYS A 191 -13.48 -9.65 18.75
C LYS A 191 -13.34 -10.51 20.01
N GLU A 192 -12.10 -10.72 20.46
CA GLU A 192 -11.78 -11.42 21.72
C GLU A 192 -10.87 -10.56 22.59
N GLY A 193 -11.20 -10.46 23.87
CA GLY A 193 -10.42 -9.69 24.84
C GLY A 193 -10.39 -8.18 24.56
N GLU A 194 -9.56 -7.51 25.32
CA GLU A 194 -9.39 -6.06 25.21
C GLU A 194 -8.35 -5.71 24.14
N LYS A 195 -8.51 -4.50 23.58
CA LYS A 195 -7.53 -3.88 22.69
C LYS A 195 -6.25 -3.56 23.45
N THR A 196 -5.10 -3.94 22.91
CA THR A 196 -3.79 -3.68 23.49
C THR A 196 -3.01 -2.66 22.65
N VAL A 197 -2.03 -2.01 23.26
CA VAL A 197 -1.19 -0.99 22.62
C VAL A 197 0.29 -1.30 22.84
N ASN A 198 1.16 -0.87 21.92
CA ASN A 198 2.61 -1.05 22.06
C ASN A 198 3.25 -0.03 23.02
N ILE A 199 2.61 1.13 23.23
CA ILE A 199 3.10 2.21 24.07
C ILE A 199 1.91 2.95 24.71
N SER A 200 2.07 3.41 25.96
CA SER A 200 1.03 4.18 26.65
C SER A 200 0.86 5.58 26.03
N ASP A 201 -0.24 6.25 26.36
CA ASP A 201 -0.51 7.62 25.88
C ASP A 201 0.52 8.60 26.44
N GLU A 202 0.92 8.44 27.70
CA GLU A 202 1.93 9.27 28.37
C GLU A 202 3.29 9.12 27.68
N ASN A 203 3.68 7.91 27.34
CA ASN A 203 4.93 7.66 26.62
C ASN A 203 4.88 8.21 25.20
N PHE A 204 3.74 8.11 24.50
CA PHE A 204 3.59 8.75 23.19
C PHE A 204 3.73 10.27 23.28
N LYS A 205 3.07 10.92 24.25
CA LYS A 205 3.21 12.37 24.48
C LYS A 205 4.66 12.77 24.83
N SER A 206 5.37 11.96 25.61
CA SER A 206 6.78 12.18 25.89
C SER A 206 7.64 12.10 24.63
N ASN A 207 7.34 11.14 23.74
CA ASN A 207 8.01 11.01 22.43
C ASN A 207 7.73 12.24 21.53
N VAL A 208 6.51 12.78 21.55
CA VAL A 208 6.16 14.03 20.85
C VAL A 208 7.00 15.20 21.38
N THR A 209 7.10 15.35 22.71
CA THR A 209 7.94 16.38 23.32
C THR A 209 9.40 16.25 22.88
N PHE A 210 9.95 15.03 22.84
CA PHE A 210 11.32 14.79 22.38
C PHE A 210 11.48 15.14 20.89
N ALA A 211 10.54 14.75 20.05
CA ALA A 211 10.55 15.07 18.61
C ALA A 211 10.52 16.60 18.38
N LYS A 212 9.69 17.35 19.12
CA LYS A 212 9.65 18.83 19.08
C LYS A 212 10.99 19.47 19.36
N GLN A 213 11.79 18.91 20.31
CA GLN A 213 13.13 19.42 20.57
C GLN A 213 14.05 19.27 19.37
N HIS A 214 13.91 18.18 18.59
CA HIS A 214 14.67 18.00 17.35
C HIS A 214 14.24 18.96 16.24
N CYS A 215 12.93 19.26 16.14
CA CYS A 215 12.44 20.30 15.24
C CYS A 215 13.00 21.67 15.64
N LYS A 216 12.95 22.05 16.92
CA LYS A 216 13.46 23.32 17.43
C LYS A 216 14.96 23.49 17.21
N ARG A 217 15.73 22.40 17.29
CA ARG A 217 17.20 22.41 17.02
C ARG A 217 17.53 22.47 15.54
N GLY A 218 16.54 22.39 14.63
CA GLY A 218 16.74 22.35 13.18
C GLY A 218 17.25 21.02 12.64
N ASN A 219 17.16 19.94 13.41
CA ASN A 219 17.57 18.61 12.94
C ASN A 219 16.60 18.07 11.88
N VAL A 220 15.31 18.35 12.03
CA VAL A 220 14.23 18.02 11.11
C VAL A 220 13.21 19.17 11.08
N PHE A 221 12.49 19.32 9.97
CA PHE A 221 11.34 20.22 9.88
C PHE A 221 10.09 19.53 10.44
N GLN A 222 9.96 18.24 10.14
CA GLN A 222 8.85 17.39 10.55
C GLN A 222 9.34 15.96 10.77
N LEU A 223 8.70 15.27 11.72
CA LEU A 223 8.95 13.90 12.09
C LEU A 223 7.62 13.19 12.35
N VAL A 224 7.36 12.06 11.70
CA VAL A 224 6.13 11.30 11.92
C VAL A 224 6.35 10.22 12.98
N LEU A 225 5.64 10.31 14.10
CA LEU A 225 5.63 9.29 15.15
C LEU A 225 4.33 8.50 15.14
N SER A 226 4.39 7.23 15.52
CA SER A 226 3.25 6.33 15.41
C SER A 226 3.01 5.49 16.66
N LYS A 227 1.77 5.00 16.79
CA LYS A 227 1.31 4.13 17.86
C LYS A 227 0.56 2.95 17.28
N ARG A 228 0.90 1.72 17.74
CA ARG A 228 0.30 0.47 17.27
C ARG A 228 -0.73 -0.05 18.25
N PHE A 229 -1.79 -0.62 17.70
CA PHE A 229 -2.88 -1.25 18.39
C PHE A 229 -3.02 -2.70 17.92
N SER A 230 -3.53 -3.55 18.79
CA SER A 230 -3.75 -4.96 18.48
C SER A 230 -5.05 -5.46 19.11
N GLN A 231 -5.83 -6.21 18.33
CA GLN A 231 -7.10 -6.80 18.74
C GLN A 231 -7.12 -8.28 18.39
N LYS A 232 -7.29 -9.15 19.39
CA LYS A 232 -7.54 -10.57 19.15
C LYS A 232 -8.94 -10.79 18.61
N PHE A 233 -9.11 -11.84 17.82
CA PHE A 233 -10.41 -12.18 17.22
C PHE A 233 -10.55 -13.67 16.97
N LYS A 234 -11.80 -14.11 16.72
CA LYS A 234 -12.18 -15.40 16.15
C LYS A 234 -12.95 -15.22 14.85
N GLY A 235 -12.84 -16.20 13.96
CA GLY A 235 -13.58 -16.25 12.71
C GLY A 235 -12.84 -15.60 11.54
N ASP A 236 -13.57 -14.88 10.70
CA ASP A 236 -13.10 -14.45 9.38
C ASP A 236 -12.78 -12.95 9.35
N GLU A 237 -11.51 -12.62 9.29
CA GLU A 237 -11.03 -11.23 9.17
C GLU A 237 -11.42 -10.55 7.85
N PHE A 238 -11.84 -11.30 6.84
CA PHE A 238 -12.35 -10.70 5.60
C PHE A 238 -13.61 -9.87 5.83
N ASN A 239 -14.41 -10.17 6.87
CA ASN A 239 -15.53 -9.33 7.26
C ASN A 239 -15.08 -7.96 7.76
N VAL A 240 -13.90 -7.86 8.40
CA VAL A 240 -13.32 -6.56 8.78
C VAL A 240 -12.93 -5.75 7.54
N TYR A 241 -12.37 -6.39 6.51
CA TYR A 241 -12.11 -5.74 5.23
C TYR A 241 -13.41 -5.25 4.57
N ARG A 242 -14.46 -6.08 4.52
CA ARG A 242 -15.77 -5.71 3.96
C ARG A 242 -16.38 -4.51 4.71
N ALA A 243 -16.30 -4.51 6.03
CA ALA A 243 -16.74 -3.40 6.87
C ALA A 243 -15.92 -2.13 6.57
N LEU A 244 -14.59 -2.22 6.56
CA LEU A 244 -13.70 -1.08 6.27
C LEU A 244 -13.98 -0.49 4.88
N ARG A 245 -14.15 -1.35 3.87
CA ARG A 245 -14.50 -0.96 2.51
C ARG A 245 -15.80 -0.15 2.44
N SER A 246 -16.78 -0.49 3.26
CA SER A 246 -18.10 0.17 3.26
C SER A 246 -18.07 1.54 3.96
N ILE A 247 -17.31 1.68 5.04
CA ILE A 247 -17.28 2.90 5.85
C ILE A 247 -16.19 3.89 5.47
N ASN A 248 -15.15 3.41 4.80
CA ASN A 248 -14.02 4.23 4.37
C ASN A 248 -13.58 3.85 2.94
N PRO A 249 -14.42 4.06 1.92
CA PRO A 249 -14.01 3.84 0.54
C PRO A 249 -12.85 4.79 0.19
N SER A 250 -11.78 4.24 -0.36
CA SER A 250 -10.56 4.98 -0.73
C SER A 250 -10.07 4.49 -2.09
N PRO A 251 -9.24 5.26 -2.82
CA PRO A 251 -8.74 4.86 -4.13
C PRO A 251 -8.05 3.50 -4.17
N TYR A 252 -7.45 3.09 -3.05
CA TYR A 252 -6.71 1.83 -2.93
C TYR A 252 -7.32 0.96 -1.83
N LEU A 253 -8.10 -0.02 -2.24
CA LEU A 253 -8.63 -1.07 -1.38
C LEU A 253 -7.90 -2.38 -1.69
N PHE A 254 -7.44 -3.08 -0.68
CA PHE A 254 -6.65 -4.29 -0.88
C PHE A 254 -6.85 -5.32 0.22
N PHE A 255 -6.78 -6.59 -0.17
CA PHE A 255 -6.73 -7.74 0.72
C PHE A 255 -5.75 -8.77 0.14
N PHE A 256 -4.60 -8.91 0.76
CA PHE A 256 -3.53 -9.82 0.36
C PHE A 256 -3.43 -10.95 1.37
N ASP A 257 -3.74 -12.17 0.93
CA ASP A 257 -3.59 -13.38 1.73
C ASP A 257 -2.26 -14.07 1.37
N TYR A 258 -1.42 -14.28 2.38
CA TYR A 258 -0.15 -15.01 2.29
C TYR A 258 -0.17 -16.31 3.09
N GLY A 259 -1.36 -16.82 3.43
CA GLY A 259 -1.57 -18.04 4.22
C GLY A 259 -1.39 -17.81 5.72
N ASN A 260 -0.16 -17.65 6.18
CA ASN A 260 0.16 -17.48 7.60
C ASN A 260 -0.02 -16.04 8.13
N PHE A 261 -0.18 -15.07 7.26
CA PHE A 261 -0.57 -13.69 7.59
C PHE A 261 -1.34 -13.07 6.42
N LYS A 262 -2.08 -12.00 6.72
CA LYS A 262 -2.81 -11.24 5.71
C LYS A 262 -2.61 -9.75 5.94
N ILE A 263 -2.55 -8.97 4.85
CA ILE A 263 -2.47 -7.52 4.89
C ILE A 263 -3.66 -6.97 4.13
N PHE A 264 -4.46 -6.12 4.77
CA PHE A 264 -5.63 -5.54 4.12
C PHE A 264 -5.93 -4.14 4.63
N GLY A 265 -6.49 -3.32 3.76
CA GLY A 265 -6.70 -1.92 4.12
C GLY A 265 -7.46 -1.13 3.08
N SER A 266 -7.61 0.16 3.37
CA SER A 266 -8.25 1.18 2.54
C SER A 266 -7.41 2.45 2.57
N SER A 267 -6.42 2.53 1.67
CA SER A 267 -5.47 3.65 1.62
C SER A 267 -5.94 4.77 0.69
N PRO A 268 -5.87 6.02 1.12
CA PRO A 268 -6.18 7.16 0.25
C PRO A 268 -5.01 7.61 -0.63
N GLU A 269 -3.79 7.11 -0.39
CA GLU A 269 -2.56 7.73 -0.90
C GLU A 269 -1.70 6.72 -1.66
N ALA A 270 -1.28 7.12 -2.88
CA ALA A 270 -0.25 6.40 -3.62
C ALA A 270 1.14 6.67 -3.02
N GLN A 271 1.96 5.63 -2.89
CA GLN A 271 3.38 5.80 -2.58
C GLN A 271 4.15 6.31 -3.80
N LEU A 272 3.95 5.63 -4.93
CA LEU A 272 4.54 5.97 -6.23
C LEU A 272 3.69 5.34 -7.33
N ILE A 273 3.51 6.07 -8.43
CA ILE A 273 2.96 5.55 -9.67
C ILE A 273 4.02 5.73 -10.76
N ILE A 274 4.30 4.68 -11.53
CA ILE A 274 5.10 4.76 -12.75
C ILE A 274 4.23 4.23 -13.88
N LYS A 275 3.99 5.03 -14.90
CA LYS A 275 3.27 4.63 -16.11
C LYS A 275 3.98 5.15 -17.33
N ASP A 276 4.30 4.27 -18.25
CA ASP A 276 4.96 4.62 -19.52
C ASP A 276 6.21 5.50 -19.31
N ARG A 277 7.01 5.14 -18.29
CA ARG A 277 8.23 5.83 -17.85
C ARG A 277 8.02 7.25 -17.32
N ILE A 278 6.82 7.60 -16.91
CA ILE A 278 6.52 8.80 -16.13
C ILE A 278 6.27 8.36 -14.69
N ALA A 279 7.09 8.87 -13.78
CA ALA A 279 6.92 8.67 -12.34
C ALA A 279 6.10 9.82 -11.76
N GLU A 280 5.17 9.49 -10.85
CA GLU A 280 4.24 10.42 -10.23
C GLU A 280 4.21 10.21 -8.71
N ILE A 281 4.28 11.30 -7.96
CA ILE A 281 3.99 11.34 -6.52
C ILE A 281 2.91 12.39 -6.31
N HIS A 282 1.92 12.05 -5.47
CA HIS A 282 0.80 12.92 -5.17
C HIS A 282 0.84 13.34 -3.69
N PRO A 283 1.61 14.39 -3.31
CA PRO A 283 1.62 14.89 -1.95
C PRO A 283 0.21 15.33 -1.53
N ILE A 284 -0.23 14.81 -0.39
CA ILE A 284 -1.50 15.17 0.25
C ILE A 284 -1.18 15.77 1.61
N ALA A 285 -1.67 16.99 1.88
CA ALA A 285 -1.59 17.62 3.18
C ALA A 285 -2.90 18.35 3.50
N GLY A 286 -3.07 18.66 4.77
CA GLY A 286 -4.29 19.28 5.25
C GLY A 286 -5.50 18.33 5.20
N THR A 287 -6.22 18.26 6.30
CA THR A 287 -7.40 17.38 6.37
C THR A 287 -8.52 18.10 7.10
N PHE A 288 -9.53 18.55 6.36
CA PHE A 288 -10.76 19.07 6.96
C PHE A 288 -11.88 18.06 6.75
N LYS A 289 -12.64 17.80 7.80
CA LYS A 289 -13.78 16.88 7.75
C LYS A 289 -14.93 17.54 7.01
N ARG A 290 -15.55 16.82 6.07
CA ARG A 290 -16.77 17.26 5.40
C ARG A 290 -17.94 17.27 6.37
N THR A 291 -18.79 18.26 6.20
CA THR A 291 -20.05 18.40 6.95
C THR A 291 -21.23 17.67 6.29
N GLY A 292 -21.10 17.37 4.99
CA GLY A 292 -22.19 16.86 4.15
C GLY A 292 -23.11 17.95 3.61
N ASN A 293 -22.79 19.22 3.87
CA ASN A 293 -23.44 20.39 3.28
C ASN A 293 -22.47 21.09 2.33
N ASP A 294 -22.80 21.18 1.06
CA ASP A 294 -21.87 21.68 0.02
C ASP A 294 -21.47 23.14 0.23
N GLU A 295 -22.34 24.00 0.77
CA GLU A 295 -22.00 25.40 1.07
C GLU A 295 -20.99 25.50 2.23
N GLN A 296 -21.20 24.75 3.28
CA GLN A 296 -20.26 24.70 4.42
C GLN A 296 -18.93 24.04 4.00
N ASP A 297 -18.99 22.99 3.21
CA ASP A 297 -17.79 22.33 2.68
C ASP A 297 -16.99 23.27 1.77
N ALA A 298 -17.65 24.15 0.98
CA ALA A 298 -16.96 25.18 0.19
C ALA A 298 -16.26 26.23 1.06
N ILE A 299 -16.86 26.62 2.19
CA ILE A 299 -16.22 27.53 3.18
C ILE A 299 -15.00 26.86 3.79
N LEU A 300 -15.11 25.59 4.19
CA LEU A 300 -13.99 24.81 4.74
C LEU A 300 -12.86 24.66 3.73
N ALA A 301 -13.19 24.41 2.45
CA ALA A 301 -12.23 24.33 1.36
C ALA A 301 -11.43 25.63 1.19
N LYS A 302 -12.10 26.78 1.28
CA LYS A 302 -11.45 28.08 1.26
C LYS A 302 -10.54 28.28 2.47
N GLN A 303 -11.04 27.99 3.68
CA GLN A 303 -10.22 28.06 4.89
C GLN A 303 -8.97 27.18 4.80
N LEU A 304 -9.10 25.96 4.32
CA LEU A 304 -7.97 25.04 4.10
C LEU A 304 -6.94 25.63 3.12
N SER A 305 -7.41 26.22 2.01
CA SER A 305 -6.51 26.82 1.03
C SER A 305 -5.76 28.07 1.54
N GLU A 306 -6.29 28.76 2.55
CA GLU A 306 -5.74 29.97 3.17
C GLU A 306 -4.94 29.65 4.46
N ASP A 307 -5.03 28.43 5.02
CA ASP A 307 -4.33 28.04 6.24
C ASP A 307 -2.82 28.02 6.03
N SER A 308 -2.11 28.87 6.78
CA SER A 308 -0.66 29.05 6.61
C SER A 308 0.16 27.83 7.06
N LYS A 309 -0.31 27.10 8.08
CA LYS A 309 0.36 25.89 8.59
C LYS A 309 0.24 24.76 7.58
N GLU A 310 -1.00 24.45 7.14
CA GLU A 310 -1.27 23.39 6.16
C GLU A 310 -0.55 23.67 4.84
N ASN A 311 -0.52 24.93 4.41
CA ASN A 311 0.21 25.35 3.23
C ASN A 311 1.72 25.15 3.35
N SER A 312 2.32 25.49 4.50
CA SER A 312 3.76 25.31 4.74
C SER A 312 4.15 23.83 4.74
N GLU A 313 3.35 22.98 5.38
CA GLU A 313 3.52 21.53 5.37
C GLU A 313 3.41 20.99 3.93
N HIS A 314 2.39 21.42 3.19
CA HIS A 314 2.18 20.97 1.81
C HIS A 314 3.34 21.34 0.89
N VAL A 315 3.87 22.57 0.97
CA VAL A 315 5.04 23.01 0.20
C VAL A 315 6.26 22.13 0.48
N MET A 316 6.48 21.80 1.76
CA MET A 316 7.58 20.91 2.17
C MET A 316 7.44 19.52 1.55
N LEU A 317 6.24 18.92 1.54
CA LEU A 317 5.98 17.61 0.94
C LEU A 317 6.14 17.64 -0.57
N VAL A 318 5.71 18.71 -1.25
CA VAL A 318 5.92 18.90 -2.69
C VAL A 318 7.41 19.01 -3.03
N ASP A 319 8.19 19.73 -2.22
CA ASP A 319 9.64 19.86 -2.45
C ASP A 319 10.36 18.53 -2.22
N LEU A 320 9.96 17.77 -1.20
CA LEU A 320 10.46 16.42 -0.96
C LEU A 320 10.17 15.49 -2.15
N ALA A 321 8.94 15.50 -2.68
CA ALA A 321 8.57 14.71 -3.86
C ALA A 321 9.38 15.11 -5.12
N ARG A 322 9.62 16.41 -5.32
CA ARG A 322 10.50 16.91 -6.40
C ARG A 322 11.92 16.37 -6.25
N ASN A 323 12.48 16.45 -5.05
CA ASN A 323 13.82 15.96 -4.75
C ASN A 323 13.92 14.44 -4.99
N ASP A 324 12.97 13.66 -4.49
CA ASP A 324 12.94 12.21 -4.66
C ASP A 324 12.88 11.81 -6.15
N LEU A 325 12.00 12.42 -6.94
CA LEU A 325 11.84 12.12 -8.36
C LEU A 325 13.02 12.61 -9.22
N SER A 326 13.76 13.63 -8.78
CA SER A 326 14.91 14.17 -9.52
C SER A 326 16.10 13.21 -9.57
N ARG A 327 16.16 12.23 -8.66
CA ARG A 327 17.26 11.24 -8.60
C ARG A 327 17.32 10.34 -9.84
N ASN A 328 16.16 9.97 -10.39
CA ASN A 328 16.02 8.98 -11.46
C ASN A 328 15.40 9.50 -12.75
N GLY A 329 15.14 10.80 -12.83
CA GLY A 329 14.48 11.38 -13.97
C GLY A 329 14.84 12.84 -14.20
N ASN A 330 14.39 13.34 -15.33
CA ASN A 330 14.51 14.74 -15.72
C ASN A 330 13.13 15.36 -15.91
N GLN A 331 13.12 16.67 -16.18
CA GLN A 331 11.86 17.41 -16.41
C GLN A 331 10.87 17.26 -15.25
N VAL A 332 11.37 17.32 -14.00
CA VAL A 332 10.49 17.31 -12.83
C VAL A 332 9.54 18.51 -12.91
N LYS A 333 8.23 18.23 -12.88
CA LYS A 333 7.17 19.23 -13.01
C LYS A 333 6.15 19.09 -11.89
N ILE A 334 5.58 20.21 -11.48
CA ILE A 334 4.38 20.24 -10.66
C ILE A 334 3.22 20.45 -11.64
N GLU A 335 2.51 19.37 -12.00
CA GLU A 335 1.39 19.44 -12.95
C GLU A 335 0.16 20.08 -12.31
N LYS A 336 -0.06 19.77 -11.02
CA LYS A 336 -1.12 20.33 -10.20
C LYS A 336 -0.52 20.80 -8.89
N TYR A 337 -0.86 21.99 -8.47
CA TYR A 337 -0.32 22.59 -7.26
C TYR A 337 -1.41 23.09 -6.34
N ARG A 338 -1.48 22.49 -5.14
CA ARG A 338 -2.40 22.87 -4.07
C ARG A 338 -3.87 22.90 -4.50
N GLU A 339 -4.29 21.89 -5.29
CA GLU A 339 -5.70 21.76 -5.62
C GLU A 339 -6.48 21.28 -4.40
N VAL A 340 -7.58 21.95 -4.09
CA VAL A 340 -8.53 21.47 -3.09
C VAL A 340 -9.34 20.35 -3.71
N GLN A 341 -9.27 19.16 -3.13
CA GLN A 341 -10.03 17.99 -3.58
C GLN A 341 -10.99 17.51 -2.50
N PHE A 342 -12.24 17.23 -2.92
CA PHE A 342 -13.30 16.73 -2.07
C PHE A 342 -13.36 15.20 -2.19
N PHE A 343 -13.08 14.52 -1.09
CA PHE A 343 -13.28 13.09 -0.95
C PHE A 343 -14.61 12.82 -0.24
N SER A 344 -14.99 11.54 -0.07
CA SER A 344 -16.30 11.20 0.55
C SER A 344 -16.51 11.83 1.93
N HIS A 345 -15.48 11.91 2.77
CA HIS A 345 -15.60 12.36 4.16
C HIS A 345 -14.64 13.49 4.55
N VAL A 346 -13.70 13.85 3.68
CA VAL A 346 -12.64 14.83 3.95
C VAL A 346 -12.37 15.72 2.74
N ILE A 347 -11.78 16.88 3.00
CA ILE A 347 -11.27 17.84 2.03
C ILE A 347 -9.75 17.88 2.22
N HIS A 348 -8.98 17.74 1.15
CA HIS A 348 -7.53 17.77 1.17
C HIS A 348 -6.96 18.79 0.18
N LEU A 349 -5.73 19.26 0.47
CA LEU A 349 -4.86 19.89 -0.53
C LEU A 349 -4.03 18.77 -1.20
N VAL A 350 -4.09 18.72 -2.51
CA VAL A 350 -3.40 17.71 -3.32
C VAL A 350 -2.54 18.40 -4.38
N SER A 351 -1.30 17.96 -4.51
CA SER A 351 -0.44 18.31 -5.64
C SER A 351 -0.08 17.07 -6.44
N LYS A 352 0.30 17.26 -7.70
CA LYS A 352 0.81 16.22 -8.58
C LYS A 352 2.19 16.60 -9.07
N VAL A 353 3.21 15.84 -8.64
CA VAL A 353 4.60 16.00 -9.09
C VAL A 353 4.95 14.84 -10.02
N THR A 354 5.46 15.17 -11.21
CA THR A 354 5.82 14.17 -12.22
C THR A 354 7.28 14.32 -12.66
N SER A 355 7.87 13.22 -13.11
CA SER A 355 9.21 13.19 -13.71
C SER A 355 9.27 12.16 -14.82
N LYS A 356 9.92 12.50 -15.93
CA LYS A 356 10.25 11.55 -16.98
C LYS A 356 11.51 10.79 -16.61
N LEU A 357 11.40 9.48 -16.43
CA LEU A 357 12.52 8.64 -16.02
C LEU A 357 13.62 8.57 -17.08
N PHE A 358 14.88 8.55 -16.64
CA PHE A 358 16.03 8.32 -17.52
C PHE A 358 15.91 6.97 -18.23
N PRO A 359 16.38 6.83 -19.49
CA PRO A 359 16.31 5.55 -20.20
C PRO A 359 16.94 4.37 -19.45
N THR A 360 17.96 4.63 -18.63
CA THR A 360 18.67 3.65 -17.81
C THR A 360 18.03 3.38 -16.44
N ALA A 361 17.07 4.19 -16.01
CA ALA A 361 16.43 4.01 -14.71
C ALA A 361 15.56 2.74 -14.70
N ASN A 362 15.77 1.89 -13.71
CA ASN A 362 14.87 0.77 -13.43
C ASN A 362 13.82 1.16 -12.39
N SER A 363 12.61 0.62 -12.53
CA SER A 363 11.46 1.02 -11.71
C SER A 363 11.69 0.71 -10.23
N MET A 364 12.31 -0.42 -9.89
CA MET A 364 12.57 -0.77 -8.49
C MET A 364 13.62 0.13 -7.84
N GLN A 365 14.59 0.66 -8.60
CA GLN A 365 15.50 1.67 -8.08
C GLN A 365 14.78 3.00 -7.82
N VAL A 366 13.84 3.41 -8.70
CA VAL A 366 12.99 4.59 -8.46
C VAL A 366 12.18 4.41 -7.17
N VAL A 367 11.61 3.22 -6.97
CA VAL A 367 10.90 2.88 -5.73
C VAL A 367 11.83 3.02 -4.52
N ALA A 368 13.00 2.41 -4.56
CA ALA A 368 13.99 2.47 -3.48
C ALA A 368 14.37 3.91 -3.10
N ASP A 369 14.59 4.76 -4.09
CA ASP A 369 15.02 6.16 -3.91
C ASP A 369 13.90 7.10 -3.43
N THR A 370 12.63 6.70 -3.61
CA THR A 370 11.46 7.47 -3.15
C THR A 370 10.86 6.94 -1.83
N PHE A 371 11.28 5.73 -1.42
CA PHE A 371 10.74 5.03 -0.25
C PHE A 371 11.47 5.41 1.07
N PRO A 372 10.77 5.42 2.20
CA PRO A 372 9.32 5.46 2.33
C PRO A 372 8.76 6.85 1.99
N ALA A 373 7.43 6.95 1.87
CA ALA A 373 6.76 8.22 1.61
C ALA A 373 7.11 9.26 2.68
N GLY A 374 7.28 10.52 2.25
CA GLY A 374 7.59 11.64 3.15
C GLY A 374 6.53 11.88 4.21
N THR A 375 5.26 11.67 3.86
CA THR A 375 4.09 11.76 4.74
C THR A 375 4.12 10.75 5.90
N LEU A 376 4.96 9.71 5.81
CA LEU A 376 5.13 8.68 6.84
C LEU A 376 6.52 8.68 7.49
N SER A 377 7.42 9.55 7.07
CA SER A 377 8.77 9.66 7.62
C SER A 377 9.04 11.05 8.20
N GLY A 378 9.25 12.03 7.37
CA GLY A 378 9.56 13.40 7.73
C GLY A 378 10.59 14.03 6.80
N ALA A 379 11.00 15.24 7.12
CA ALA A 379 11.95 16.02 6.32
C ALA A 379 13.02 16.69 7.20
N PRO A 380 14.32 16.56 6.85
CA PRO A 380 14.93 15.74 5.81
C PRO A 380 14.76 14.23 6.08
N LYS A 381 14.44 13.44 5.04
CA LYS A 381 14.06 12.01 5.14
C LYS A 381 15.05 11.17 5.95
N HIS A 382 16.33 11.23 5.61
CA HIS A 382 17.36 10.42 6.28
C HIS A 382 17.41 10.68 7.80
N LYS A 383 17.43 11.95 8.22
CA LYS A 383 17.48 12.29 9.64
C LYS A 383 16.17 11.91 10.36
N ALA A 384 15.04 12.06 9.69
CA ALA A 384 13.76 11.61 10.23
C ALA A 384 13.74 10.09 10.47
N LEU A 385 14.25 9.28 9.54
CA LEU A 385 14.35 7.82 9.70
C LEU A 385 15.23 7.40 10.88
N GLU A 386 16.38 8.07 11.09
CA GLU A 386 17.23 7.83 12.26
C GLU A 386 16.50 8.11 13.58
N LEU A 387 15.84 9.27 13.68
CA LEU A 387 15.11 9.66 14.88
C LEU A 387 13.89 8.76 15.13
N ILE A 388 13.15 8.36 14.11
CA ILE A 388 12.06 7.39 14.24
C ILE A 388 12.59 6.07 14.79
N ASN A 389 13.73 5.59 14.27
CA ASN A 389 14.34 4.37 14.76
C ASN A 389 14.84 4.50 16.22
N GLU A 390 15.28 5.68 16.64
CA GLU A 390 15.69 5.96 18.02
C GLU A 390 14.49 5.98 18.98
N ILE A 391 13.41 6.66 18.60
CA ILE A 391 12.25 6.96 19.46
C ILE A 391 11.28 5.78 19.56
N GLU A 392 10.92 5.17 18.43
CA GLU A 392 9.94 4.08 18.42
C GLU A 392 10.57 2.79 18.97
N THR A 393 9.92 2.13 19.91
CA THR A 393 10.43 0.93 20.60
C THR A 393 10.29 -0.37 19.80
N THR A 394 9.45 -0.38 18.76
CA THR A 394 9.21 -1.52 17.86
C THR A 394 9.38 -1.11 16.40
N ASN A 395 9.77 -2.05 15.55
CA ASN A 395 9.74 -1.81 14.11
C ASN A 395 8.30 -1.59 13.62
N ARG A 396 8.12 -0.78 12.57
CA ARG A 396 6.80 -0.47 12.01
C ARG A 396 6.20 -1.63 11.23
N GLY A 397 7.03 -2.46 10.60
CA GLY A 397 6.57 -3.52 9.74
C GLY A 397 5.80 -2.96 8.56
N PHE A 398 4.54 -3.37 8.40
CA PHE A 398 3.69 -2.95 7.29
C PHE A 398 3.35 -1.44 7.30
N TYR A 399 3.21 -0.83 8.48
CA TYR A 399 2.74 0.56 8.58
C TYR A 399 3.72 1.56 7.94
N GLY A 400 3.22 2.32 6.97
CA GLY A 400 4.03 3.25 6.18
C GLY A 400 4.87 2.59 5.08
N GLY A 401 4.72 1.29 4.88
CA GLY A 401 5.22 0.58 3.72
C GLY A 401 4.38 0.79 2.46
N ALA A 402 4.60 0.00 1.42
CA ALA A 402 3.93 0.11 0.13
C ALA A 402 3.36 -1.23 -0.33
N ILE A 403 2.18 -1.23 -0.98
CA ILE A 403 1.49 -2.44 -1.45
C ILE A 403 0.82 -2.19 -2.80
N GLY A 404 0.93 -3.14 -3.72
CA GLY A 404 0.34 -3.02 -5.04
C GLY A 404 0.96 -3.95 -6.07
N PHE A 405 1.25 -3.44 -7.26
CA PHE A 405 1.78 -4.24 -8.37
C PHE A 405 2.83 -3.52 -9.21
N MET A 406 3.66 -4.31 -9.91
CA MET A 406 4.57 -3.89 -10.96
C MET A 406 4.43 -4.84 -12.16
N ASP A 407 4.15 -4.33 -13.35
CA ASP A 407 4.15 -5.15 -14.56
C ASP A 407 5.58 -5.42 -15.08
N PHE A 408 5.71 -6.34 -16.03
CA PHE A 408 7.02 -6.68 -16.62
C PHE A 408 7.61 -5.57 -17.50
N LYS A 409 6.82 -4.54 -17.86
CA LYS A 409 7.29 -3.35 -18.58
C LYS A 409 7.83 -2.28 -17.64
N GLY A 410 7.69 -2.50 -16.32
CA GLY A 410 8.15 -1.58 -15.28
C GLY A 410 7.12 -0.50 -14.91
N ASN A 411 5.86 -0.60 -15.35
CA ASN A 411 4.79 0.20 -14.78
C ASN A 411 4.56 -0.26 -13.34
N PHE A 412 4.41 0.70 -12.43
CA PHE A 412 4.35 0.47 -10.99
C PHE A 412 3.19 1.26 -10.39
N ASN A 413 2.42 0.64 -9.51
CA ASN A 413 1.35 1.32 -8.80
C ASN A 413 1.19 0.73 -7.40
N HIS A 414 1.63 1.46 -6.39
CA HIS A 414 1.55 1.03 -5.00
C HIS A 414 0.92 2.12 -4.14
N ALA A 415 0.04 1.69 -3.25
CA ALA A 415 -0.50 2.50 -2.17
C ALA A 415 0.44 2.48 -0.95
N ILE A 416 0.41 3.55 -0.15
CA ILE A 416 1.02 3.54 1.18
C ILE A 416 0.17 2.67 2.11
N MET A 417 0.78 1.80 2.90
CA MET A 417 0.08 0.98 3.89
C MET A 417 -0.27 1.80 5.13
N ILE A 418 -1.33 2.61 5.01
CA ILE A 418 -2.03 3.32 6.09
C ILE A 418 -3.49 2.88 6.08
N ARG A 419 -4.21 3.08 7.18
CA ARG A 419 -5.57 2.54 7.36
C ARG A 419 -5.62 1.05 7.02
N THR A 420 -4.63 0.32 7.54
CA THR A 420 -4.30 -1.06 7.16
C THR A 420 -4.24 -1.93 8.40
N PHE A 421 -4.71 -3.15 8.25
CA PHE A 421 -4.55 -4.23 9.23
C PHE A 421 -3.51 -5.24 8.72
N LEU A 422 -2.68 -5.71 9.66
CA LEU A 422 -1.94 -6.95 9.54
C LEU A 422 -2.65 -7.99 10.40
N CYS A 423 -3.15 -9.05 9.79
CA CYS A 423 -3.69 -10.22 10.47
C CYS A 423 -2.61 -11.29 10.60
N LYS A 424 -2.26 -11.66 11.82
CA LYS A 424 -1.33 -12.76 12.12
C LYS A 424 -1.70 -13.41 13.46
N ASN A 425 -1.69 -14.74 13.53
CA ASN A 425 -1.96 -15.50 14.74
C ASN A 425 -3.29 -15.07 15.43
N HIS A 426 -4.38 -14.96 14.66
CA HIS A 426 -5.69 -14.51 15.15
C HIS A 426 -5.67 -13.16 15.88
N THR A 427 -4.75 -12.29 15.47
CA THR A 427 -4.62 -10.93 16.00
C THR A 427 -4.53 -9.94 14.84
N LEU A 428 -5.35 -8.91 14.91
CA LEU A 428 -5.32 -7.78 14.00
C LEU A 428 -4.45 -6.68 14.59
N HIS A 429 -3.36 -6.34 13.90
CA HIS A 429 -2.48 -5.25 14.24
C HIS A 429 -2.75 -4.08 13.29
N TYR A 430 -2.89 -2.88 13.85
CA TYR A 430 -3.13 -1.67 13.08
C TYR A 430 -2.45 -0.47 13.74
N GLN A 431 -2.10 0.54 12.96
CA GLN A 431 -1.23 1.62 13.42
C GLN A 431 -1.63 2.94 12.77
N ALA A 432 -1.44 4.02 13.51
CA ALA A 432 -1.55 5.37 13.00
C ALA A 432 -0.48 6.26 13.61
N GLY A 433 -0.20 7.39 12.94
CA GLY A 433 0.80 8.34 13.39
C GLY A 433 0.40 9.79 13.09
N ALA A 434 1.12 10.70 13.76
CA ALA A 434 0.97 12.13 13.60
C ALA A 434 2.30 12.77 13.17
N GLY A 435 2.23 13.82 12.36
CA GLY A 435 3.36 14.63 11.91
C GLY A 435 3.74 15.69 12.93
N ILE A 436 4.87 15.52 13.60
CA ILE A 436 5.33 16.39 14.66
C ILE A 436 6.19 17.52 14.09
N VAL A 437 5.82 18.75 14.38
CA VAL A 437 6.55 19.98 14.08
C VAL A 437 6.87 20.74 15.37
N GLU A 438 7.65 21.81 15.31
CA GLU A 438 8.02 22.61 16.50
C GLU A 438 6.80 23.09 17.29
N SER A 439 5.74 23.53 16.61
CA SER A 439 4.51 24.07 17.20
C SER A 439 3.49 23.01 17.63
N SER A 440 3.76 21.71 17.44
CA SER A 440 2.85 20.63 17.81
C SER A 440 2.50 20.64 19.29
N ASN A 441 1.25 20.25 19.60
CA ASN A 441 0.78 20.05 20.96
C ASN A 441 0.60 18.55 21.22
N GLU A 442 1.13 18.06 22.32
CA GLU A 442 1.21 16.62 22.64
C GLU A 442 -0.18 15.94 22.68
N GLU A 443 -1.17 16.63 23.24
CA GLU A 443 -2.54 16.11 23.34
C GLU A 443 -3.23 16.11 21.96
N ASN A 444 -3.02 17.15 21.17
CA ASN A 444 -3.60 17.24 19.83
C ASN A 444 -3.03 16.15 18.90
N GLU A 445 -1.71 15.88 18.97
CA GLU A 445 -1.07 14.84 18.16
C GLU A 445 -1.53 13.43 18.58
N LEU A 446 -1.73 13.20 19.87
CA LEU A 446 -2.32 11.96 20.36
C LEU A 446 -3.77 11.79 19.86
N ASN A 447 -4.57 12.85 19.92
CA ASN A 447 -5.95 12.85 19.41
C ASN A 447 -5.98 12.63 17.91
N GLU A 448 -5.01 13.15 17.13
CA GLU A 448 -4.89 12.90 15.71
C GLU A 448 -4.67 11.40 15.42
N VAL A 449 -3.82 10.71 16.19
CA VAL A 449 -3.63 9.27 16.10
C VAL A 449 -4.95 8.54 16.29
N TYR A 450 -5.71 8.85 17.33
CA TYR A 450 -7.02 8.23 17.59
C TYR A 450 -8.06 8.54 16.49
N ASN A 451 -8.08 9.77 15.99
CA ASN A 451 -8.96 10.15 14.88
C ASN A 451 -8.67 9.35 13.59
N LYS A 452 -7.38 9.13 13.29
CA LYS A 452 -6.95 8.31 12.14
C LYS A 452 -7.30 6.83 12.30
N LEU A 453 -7.44 6.33 13.52
CA LEU A 453 -7.86 4.96 13.82
C LEU A 453 -9.38 4.78 13.78
N GLY A 454 -10.16 5.84 13.87
CA GLY A 454 -11.62 5.77 14.03
C GLY A 454 -12.33 4.92 12.98
N ALA A 455 -11.89 4.93 11.71
CA ALA A 455 -12.44 4.08 10.67
C ALA A 455 -12.10 2.59 10.89
N LEU A 456 -10.89 2.29 11.38
CA LEU A 456 -10.44 0.93 11.67
C LEU A 456 -11.18 0.34 12.87
N ASP A 457 -11.33 1.12 13.94
CA ASP A 457 -12.10 0.70 15.13
C ASP A 457 -13.58 0.44 14.78
N LYS A 458 -14.21 1.33 13.99
CA LYS A 458 -15.58 1.11 13.50
C LYS A 458 -15.72 -0.11 12.60
N ALA A 459 -14.69 -0.41 11.78
CA ALA A 459 -14.69 -1.60 10.95
C ALA A 459 -14.70 -2.88 11.78
N LEU A 460 -13.96 -2.92 12.91
CA LEU A 460 -13.96 -4.03 13.84
C LEU A 460 -15.34 -4.24 14.49
N GLU A 461 -16.04 -3.15 14.83
CA GLU A 461 -17.38 -3.22 15.41
C GLU A 461 -18.43 -3.69 14.39
N LEU A 462 -18.40 -3.13 13.17
CA LEU A 462 -19.35 -3.48 12.12
C LEU A 462 -19.17 -4.93 11.66
N ALA A 463 -17.94 -5.43 11.63
CA ALA A 463 -17.64 -6.79 11.20
C ALA A 463 -18.30 -7.89 12.05
N GLU A 464 -18.62 -7.60 13.33
CA GLU A 464 -19.32 -8.53 14.21
C GLU A 464 -20.79 -8.75 13.80
N ASN A 465 -21.33 -7.89 12.91
CA ASN A 465 -22.72 -7.94 12.44
C ASN A 465 -22.83 -8.36 10.96
N ILE A 466 -21.72 -8.72 10.33
CA ILE A 466 -21.66 -9.22 8.95
C ILE A 466 -21.61 -10.76 8.96
#